data_bd3ca3c9cf6311ecd444f86ae5470160
#
_entry.id   bd3ca3c9cf6311ecd444f86ae5470160
#
_cell.length_a   1.000
_cell.length_b   1.000
_cell.length_c   1.000
_cell.angle_alpha   90.00
_cell.angle_beta   90.00
_cell.angle_gamma   90.00
#
_symmetry.space_group_name_H-M   'P 1'
#
loop_
_entity.id
_entity.type
_entity.pdbx_description
1 polymer ?
#
loop_
_entity_poly.entity_id
_entity_poly.type
_entity_poly.pdbx_seq_one_letter_code
_entity_poly.pdbx_strand_id
1 'polypeptide(L)'
;MKKAVKAGKKVRRPGWDEYFLEISKLVSKRSTCLRRAVGAVLVKDKRILSSGYNGSPSGLKHCDEVGCRREKLGVPSGERAELCRGLHAEQNAIIQAAYHGVPIKGSVLYSTIQPCSICVKMLINAGIEKIIYLDGYPDELARKLLAESGVEVVKFKEEGNK
;
A
#
# COMPACT_ATOMS: atom_id res chain seq x y z
N MET A 1 32.67 17.56 42.02
CA MET A 1 32.52 18.04 40.64
C MET A 1 31.39 17.28 39.95
N LYS A 2 30.25 17.92 39.73
CA LYS A 2 29.12 17.31 39.00
C LYS A 2 29.43 17.33 37.48
N LYS A 3 29.62 16.18 36.85
CA LYS A 3 29.74 16.09 35.38
C LYS A 3 28.41 16.49 34.74
N ALA A 4 28.39 17.58 33.97
CA ALA A 4 27.25 18.00 33.20
C ALA A 4 26.93 16.92 32.19
N VAL A 5 25.71 16.37 32.25
CA VAL A 5 25.19 15.46 31.23
C VAL A 5 25.01 16.28 29.94
N LYS A 6 25.76 15.96 28.89
CA LYS A 6 25.62 16.62 27.59
C LYS A 6 24.18 16.42 27.10
N ALA A 7 23.47 17.50 26.81
CA ALA A 7 22.16 17.45 26.18
C ALA A 7 22.26 16.64 24.88
N GLY A 8 21.53 15.53 24.82
CA GLY A 8 21.56 14.63 23.68
C GLY A 8 21.07 15.34 22.41
N LYS A 9 21.65 14.97 21.26
CA LYS A 9 21.23 15.44 19.95
C LYS A 9 19.74 15.09 19.76
N LYS A 10 18.88 16.11 19.55
CA LYS A 10 17.44 15.89 19.37
C LYS A 10 17.20 15.05 18.12
N VAL A 11 16.78 13.80 18.27
CA VAL A 11 16.48 12.91 17.14
C VAL A 11 15.12 13.31 16.56
N ARG A 12 15.05 13.56 15.26
CA ARG A 12 13.79 13.82 14.57
C ARG A 12 12.95 12.54 14.62
N ARG A 13 11.79 12.61 15.23
CA ARG A 13 10.81 11.53 15.22
C ARG A 13 9.86 11.74 14.04
N PRO A 14 9.70 10.77 13.11
CA PRO A 14 8.77 10.88 12.00
C PRO A 14 7.31 10.99 12.49
N GLY A 15 6.47 11.67 11.73
CA GLY A 15 5.02 11.64 11.93
C GLY A 15 4.45 10.25 11.68
N TRP A 16 3.23 9.99 12.16
CA TRP A 16 2.62 8.66 12.00
C TRP A 16 2.39 8.28 10.54
N ASP A 17 1.97 9.22 9.71
CA ASP A 17 1.75 8.96 8.27
C ASP A 17 3.07 8.68 7.56
N GLU A 18 4.11 9.47 7.82
CA GLU A 18 5.47 9.23 7.34
C GLU A 18 5.97 7.83 7.75
N TYR A 19 5.81 7.48 9.03
CA TYR A 19 6.24 6.21 9.58
C TYR A 19 5.57 5.00 8.89
N PHE A 20 4.24 5.03 8.73
CA PHE A 20 3.53 3.91 8.10
C PHE A 20 3.74 3.84 6.59
N LEU A 21 3.96 4.97 5.92
CA LEU A 21 4.37 4.98 4.52
C LEU A 21 5.77 4.42 4.32
N GLU A 22 6.72 4.70 5.22
CA GLU A 22 8.04 4.05 5.18
C GLU A 22 7.94 2.53 5.38
N ILE A 23 7.05 2.07 6.25
CA ILE A 23 6.78 0.63 6.37
C ILE A 23 6.18 0.07 5.09
N SER A 24 5.24 0.78 4.43
CA SER A 24 4.69 0.34 3.16
C SER A 24 5.76 0.25 2.06
N LYS A 25 6.72 1.16 2.03
CA LYS A 25 7.90 1.07 1.15
C LYS A 25 8.76 -0.15 1.48
N LEU A 26 8.97 -0.45 2.76
CA LEU A 26 9.71 -1.65 3.16
C LEU A 26 8.98 -2.93 2.72
N VAL A 27 7.66 -2.98 2.92
CA VAL A 27 6.80 -4.09 2.49
C VAL A 27 6.88 -4.29 0.98
N SER A 28 6.91 -3.22 0.18
CA SER A 28 6.99 -3.30 -1.27
C SER A 28 8.25 -4.01 -1.79
N LYS A 29 9.35 -4.01 -1.02
CA LYS A 29 10.61 -4.70 -1.38
C LYS A 29 10.47 -6.21 -1.48
N ARG A 30 9.39 -6.79 -0.98
CA ARG A 30 9.05 -8.22 -1.13
C ARG A 30 8.39 -8.54 -2.46
N SER A 31 8.00 -7.53 -3.23
CA SER A 31 7.37 -7.72 -4.55
C SER A 31 8.35 -8.35 -5.54
N THR A 32 7.85 -9.31 -6.31
CA THR A 32 8.52 -9.95 -7.43
C THR A 32 7.97 -9.48 -8.78
N CYS A 33 7.18 -8.40 -8.77
CA CYS A 33 6.63 -7.81 -9.99
C CYS A 33 7.72 -7.09 -10.78
N LEU A 34 7.90 -7.46 -12.05
CA LEU A 34 8.90 -6.86 -12.94
C LEU A 34 8.57 -5.43 -13.39
N ARG A 35 7.33 -4.99 -13.20
CA ARG A 35 6.86 -3.66 -13.66
C ARG A 35 6.88 -2.63 -12.55
N ARG A 36 6.43 -2.98 -11.35
CA ARG A 36 6.32 -2.06 -10.22
C ARG A 36 6.21 -2.81 -8.89
N ALA A 37 7.04 -2.45 -7.93
CA ALA A 37 6.92 -2.92 -6.56
C ALA A 37 5.94 -2.03 -5.78
N VAL A 38 4.91 -2.63 -5.20
CA VAL A 38 3.87 -1.94 -4.41
C VAL A 38 3.75 -2.60 -3.05
N GLY A 39 3.61 -1.78 -2.01
CA GLY A 39 3.36 -2.22 -0.64
C GLY A 39 2.18 -1.47 -0.03
N ALA A 40 1.41 -2.16 0.76
CA ALA A 40 0.23 -1.65 1.45
C ALA A 40 0.22 -2.12 2.91
N VAL A 41 -0.19 -1.24 3.83
CA VAL A 41 -0.29 -1.51 5.26
C VAL A 41 -1.63 -1.01 5.78
N LEU A 42 -2.39 -1.86 6.45
CA LEU A 42 -3.63 -1.51 7.13
C LEU A 42 -3.35 -1.22 8.60
N VAL A 43 -3.77 -0.04 9.06
CA VAL A 43 -3.47 0.46 10.41
C VAL A 43 -4.74 0.92 11.10
N LYS A 44 -4.90 0.57 12.38
CA LYS A 44 -5.94 1.11 13.26
C LYS A 44 -5.33 1.41 14.62
N ASP A 45 -5.70 2.53 15.21
CA ASP A 45 -5.20 2.96 16.53
C ASP A 45 -3.67 2.91 16.64
N LYS A 46 -2.98 3.32 15.55
CA LYS A 46 -1.51 3.28 15.43
C LYS A 46 -0.91 1.87 15.53
N ARG A 47 -1.70 0.84 15.25
CA ARG A 47 -1.28 -0.57 15.21
C ARG A 47 -1.45 -1.11 13.80
N ILE A 48 -0.43 -1.79 13.31
CA ILE A 48 -0.51 -2.51 12.04
C ILE A 48 -1.40 -3.73 12.24
N LEU A 49 -2.44 -3.82 11.44
CA LEU A 49 -3.37 -4.95 11.42
C LEU A 49 -2.95 -6.00 10.41
N SER A 50 -2.54 -5.55 9.23
CA SER A 50 -2.15 -6.40 8.11
C SER A 50 -1.26 -5.63 7.16
N SER A 51 -0.54 -6.35 6.32
CA SER A 51 0.27 -5.79 5.24
C SER A 51 0.18 -6.67 3.99
N GLY A 52 0.46 -6.10 2.84
CA GLY A 52 0.50 -6.81 1.57
C GLY A 52 1.45 -6.16 0.59
N TYR A 53 2.05 -6.96 -0.25
CA TYR A 53 2.81 -6.52 -1.42
C TYR A 53 2.26 -7.22 -2.66
N ASN A 54 2.44 -6.61 -3.83
CA ASN A 54 1.96 -7.21 -5.05
C ASN A 54 2.84 -8.38 -5.49
N GLY A 55 2.20 -9.48 -5.89
CA GLY A 55 2.90 -10.70 -6.25
C GLY A 55 1.96 -11.85 -6.60
N SER A 56 2.51 -12.93 -7.13
CA SER A 56 1.75 -14.13 -7.48
C SER A 56 1.11 -14.75 -6.23
N PRO A 57 -0.04 -15.41 -6.37
CA PRO A 57 -0.64 -16.19 -5.29
C PRO A 57 0.34 -17.20 -4.67
N SER A 58 0.15 -17.51 -3.40
CA SER A 58 0.99 -18.48 -2.68
C SER A 58 1.04 -19.83 -3.42
N GLY A 59 2.23 -20.39 -3.51
CA GLY A 59 2.47 -21.67 -4.20
C GLY A 59 2.61 -21.58 -5.73
N LEU A 60 2.37 -20.42 -6.33
CA LEU A 60 2.58 -20.22 -7.76
C LEU A 60 3.94 -19.56 -8.04
N LYS A 61 4.50 -19.85 -9.23
CA LYS A 61 5.73 -19.20 -9.71
C LYS A 61 5.56 -17.69 -9.80
N HIS A 62 6.59 -16.96 -9.45
CA HIS A 62 6.62 -15.50 -9.49
C HIS A 62 6.91 -14.93 -10.87
N CYS A 63 6.62 -13.64 -11.07
CA CYS A 63 6.84 -12.98 -12.35
C CYS A 63 8.33 -12.91 -12.74
N ASP A 64 9.24 -12.81 -11.79
CA ASP A 64 10.67 -12.85 -11.99
C ASP A 64 11.17 -14.22 -12.49
N GLU A 65 10.43 -15.30 -12.24
CA GLU A 65 10.73 -16.64 -12.75
C GLU A 65 10.13 -16.91 -14.15
N VAL A 66 8.89 -16.45 -14.39
CA VAL A 66 8.13 -16.82 -15.60
C VAL A 66 7.89 -15.66 -16.57
N GLY A 67 8.27 -14.46 -16.19
CA GLY A 67 8.04 -13.22 -16.94
C GLY A 67 6.65 -12.61 -16.73
N CYS A 68 6.51 -11.35 -17.10
CA CYS A 68 5.26 -10.62 -17.00
C CYS A 68 4.34 -10.93 -18.20
N ARG A 69 3.18 -11.53 -17.95
CA ARG A 69 2.18 -11.83 -19.01
C ARG A 69 1.69 -10.58 -19.72
N ARG A 70 1.44 -9.49 -18.97
CA ARG A 70 0.96 -8.23 -19.56
C ARG A 70 2.02 -7.59 -20.45
N GLU A 71 3.28 -7.69 -20.12
CA GLU A 71 4.39 -7.22 -20.94
C GLU A 71 4.52 -8.03 -22.22
N LYS A 72 4.45 -9.36 -22.12
CA LYS A 72 4.45 -10.25 -23.29
C LYS A 72 3.30 -10.00 -24.27
N LEU A 73 2.18 -9.44 -23.78
CA LEU A 73 1.01 -9.09 -24.59
C LEU A 73 1.00 -7.61 -25.01
N GLY A 74 2.07 -6.85 -24.77
CA GLY A 74 2.17 -5.43 -25.12
C GLY A 74 1.19 -4.53 -24.35
N VAL A 75 0.67 -4.96 -23.19
CA VAL A 75 -0.32 -4.19 -22.43
C VAL A 75 0.36 -3.04 -21.68
N PRO A 76 -0.10 -1.79 -21.85
CA PRO A 76 0.44 -0.62 -21.13
C PRO A 76 0.35 -0.76 -19.61
N SER A 77 1.15 0.04 -18.90
CA SER A 77 1.09 0.09 -17.43
C SER A 77 -0.25 0.68 -16.96
N GLY A 78 -0.84 0.09 -15.93
CA GLY A 78 -2.14 0.50 -15.40
C GLY A 78 -3.35 -0.16 -16.04
N GLU A 79 -3.19 -0.80 -17.22
CA GLU A 79 -4.29 -1.40 -17.97
C GLU A 79 -4.36 -2.92 -17.79
N ARG A 80 -5.55 -3.50 -18.06
CA ARG A 80 -5.81 -4.94 -18.13
C ARG A 80 -5.25 -5.70 -16.91
N ALA A 81 -5.60 -5.23 -15.72
CA ALA A 81 -5.14 -5.85 -14.46
C ALA A 81 -5.59 -7.32 -14.32
N GLU A 82 -6.70 -7.69 -14.96
CA GLU A 82 -7.23 -9.07 -14.99
C GLU A 82 -6.30 -10.06 -15.70
N LEU A 83 -5.41 -9.58 -16.55
CA LEU A 83 -4.39 -10.41 -17.21
C LEU A 83 -3.13 -10.62 -16.34
N CYS A 84 -3.00 -9.89 -15.24
CA CYS A 84 -1.90 -10.04 -14.31
C CYS A 84 -2.06 -11.35 -13.53
N ARG A 85 -0.99 -12.14 -13.41
CA ARG A 85 -1.02 -13.31 -12.55
C ARG A 85 -0.90 -12.97 -11.05
N GLY A 86 -0.44 -11.77 -10.76
CA GLY A 86 -0.24 -11.29 -9.38
C GLY A 86 -1.47 -10.59 -8.83
N LEU A 87 -1.63 -10.68 -7.52
CA LEU A 87 -2.55 -9.85 -6.75
C LEU A 87 -1.92 -8.48 -6.48
N HIS A 88 -2.74 -7.47 -6.28
CA HIS A 88 -2.27 -6.15 -5.85
C HIS A 88 -1.92 -6.15 -4.35
N ALA A 89 -1.13 -5.20 -3.91
CA ALA A 89 -0.70 -5.09 -2.52
C ALA A 89 -1.89 -4.93 -1.56
N GLU A 90 -2.86 -4.10 -1.95
CA GLU A 90 -4.09 -3.85 -1.19
C GLU A 90 -4.95 -5.11 -1.08
N GLN A 91 -5.08 -5.87 -2.16
CA GLN A 91 -5.78 -7.16 -2.17
C GLN A 91 -5.12 -8.13 -1.19
N ASN A 92 -3.79 -8.25 -1.25
CA ASN A 92 -3.05 -9.13 -0.34
C ASN A 92 -3.19 -8.68 1.12
N ALA A 93 -3.18 -7.37 1.42
CA ALA A 93 -3.41 -6.86 2.76
C ALA A 93 -4.81 -7.26 3.30
N ILE A 94 -5.85 -7.14 2.48
CA ILE A 94 -7.22 -7.55 2.85
C ILE A 94 -7.29 -9.08 3.03
N ILE A 95 -6.72 -9.85 2.11
CA ILE A 95 -6.72 -11.32 2.16
C ILE A 95 -5.97 -11.82 3.39
N GLN A 96 -4.80 -11.25 3.71
CA GLN A 96 -4.04 -11.62 4.91
C GLN A 96 -4.85 -11.34 6.19
N ALA A 97 -5.51 -10.19 6.27
CA ALA A 97 -6.39 -9.88 7.39
C ALA A 97 -7.53 -10.91 7.51
N ALA A 98 -8.20 -11.23 6.41
CA ALA A 98 -9.27 -12.22 6.39
C ALA A 98 -8.78 -13.62 6.76
N TYR A 99 -7.63 -14.03 6.23
CA TYR A 99 -7.03 -15.35 6.52
C TYR A 99 -6.69 -15.53 7.99
N HIS A 100 -6.24 -14.47 8.66
CA HIS A 100 -5.88 -14.50 10.08
C HIS A 100 -6.99 -14.03 11.02
N GLY A 101 -8.20 -13.78 10.52
CA GLY A 101 -9.35 -13.37 11.32
C GLY A 101 -9.18 -11.97 11.96
N VAL A 102 -8.39 -11.09 11.34
CA VAL A 102 -8.14 -9.72 11.84
C VAL A 102 -9.18 -8.76 11.29
N PRO A 103 -10.02 -8.13 12.14
CA PRO A 103 -11.02 -7.15 11.69
C PRO A 103 -10.33 -5.86 11.23
N ILE A 104 -10.64 -5.43 9.99
CA ILE A 104 -10.02 -4.24 9.38
C ILE A 104 -10.98 -3.05 9.22
N LYS A 105 -12.24 -3.20 9.57
CA LYS A 105 -13.22 -2.10 9.53
C LYS A 105 -12.77 -0.92 10.37
N GLY A 106 -12.84 0.29 9.81
CA GLY A 106 -12.41 1.51 10.47
C GLY A 106 -10.88 1.70 10.49
N SER A 107 -10.15 1.01 9.61
CA SER A 107 -8.70 1.20 9.48
C SER A 107 -8.32 2.22 8.42
N VAL A 108 -7.07 2.63 8.45
CA VAL A 108 -6.41 3.48 7.46
C VAL A 108 -5.52 2.61 6.59
N LEU A 109 -5.61 2.76 5.28
CA LEU A 109 -4.67 2.17 4.33
C LEU A 109 -3.51 3.14 4.08
N TYR A 110 -2.30 2.66 4.24
CA TYR A 110 -1.07 3.30 3.76
C TYR A 110 -0.53 2.52 2.59
N SER A 111 -0.41 3.14 1.43
CA SER A 111 0.06 2.47 0.21
C SER A 111 1.14 3.30 -0.50
N THR A 112 2.09 2.62 -1.11
CA THR A 112 3.09 3.30 -1.95
C THR A 112 2.49 3.89 -3.21
N ILE A 113 1.31 3.40 -3.63
CA ILE A 113 0.62 3.84 -4.85
C ILE A 113 -0.87 4.01 -4.57
N GLN A 114 -1.51 4.95 -5.27
CA GLN A 114 -2.95 5.10 -5.25
C GLN A 114 -3.63 3.78 -5.67
N PRO A 115 -4.57 3.25 -4.87
CA PRO A 115 -5.33 2.06 -5.24
C PRO A 115 -6.11 2.25 -6.54
N CYS A 116 -6.10 1.22 -7.39
CA CYS A 116 -6.91 1.19 -8.61
C CYS A 116 -8.39 0.93 -8.29
N SER A 117 -9.27 1.10 -9.28
CA SER A 117 -10.72 0.91 -9.13
C SER A 117 -11.12 -0.48 -8.60
N ILE A 118 -10.37 -1.53 -8.93
CA ILE A 118 -10.61 -2.87 -8.40
C ILE A 118 -10.35 -2.90 -6.89
N CYS A 119 -9.19 -2.37 -6.45
CA CYS A 119 -8.82 -2.33 -5.03
C CYS A 119 -9.75 -1.40 -4.24
N VAL A 120 -10.09 -0.24 -4.80
CA VAL A 120 -11.01 0.73 -4.16
C VAL A 120 -12.34 0.09 -3.81
N LYS A 121 -12.96 -0.66 -4.72
CA LYS A 121 -14.22 -1.38 -4.44
C LYS A 121 -14.10 -2.33 -3.24
N MET A 122 -13.00 -3.05 -3.15
CA MET A 122 -12.74 -3.96 -2.02
C MET A 122 -12.51 -3.18 -0.73
N LEU A 123 -11.74 -2.10 -0.76
CA LEU A 123 -11.43 -1.27 0.40
C LEU A 123 -12.69 -0.61 0.99
N ILE A 124 -13.54 -0.04 0.13
CA ILE A 124 -14.82 0.54 0.54
C ILE A 124 -15.69 -0.53 1.22
N ASN A 125 -15.84 -1.69 0.59
CA ASN A 125 -16.69 -2.76 1.12
C ASN A 125 -16.12 -3.40 2.39
N ALA A 126 -14.81 -3.36 2.58
CA ALA A 126 -14.12 -3.77 3.82
C ALA A 126 -14.23 -2.72 4.95
N GLY A 127 -14.81 -1.55 4.68
CA GLY A 127 -15.02 -0.49 5.66
C GLY A 127 -13.76 0.29 6.02
N ILE A 128 -12.85 0.48 5.07
CA ILE A 128 -11.68 1.35 5.24
C ILE A 128 -12.15 2.81 5.28
N GLU A 129 -11.68 3.58 6.25
CA GLU A 129 -12.13 4.97 6.45
C GLU A 129 -11.23 6.00 5.78
N LYS A 130 -9.95 5.67 5.61
CA LYS A 130 -8.98 6.60 5.04
C LYS A 130 -7.92 5.87 4.21
N ILE A 131 -7.49 6.50 3.13
CA ILE A 131 -6.41 6.04 2.25
C ILE A 131 -5.36 7.13 2.18
N ILE A 132 -4.12 6.78 2.51
CA ILE A 132 -2.95 7.66 2.38
C ILE A 132 -1.95 6.98 1.45
N TYR A 133 -1.52 7.69 0.40
CA TYR A 133 -0.62 7.13 -0.60
C TYR A 133 0.46 8.12 -1.05
N LEU A 134 1.56 7.60 -1.60
CA LEU A 134 2.71 8.41 -2.03
C LEU A 134 2.57 8.87 -3.48
N ASP A 135 2.34 7.94 -4.39
CA ASP A 135 2.30 8.20 -5.83
C ASP A 135 1.13 7.47 -6.50
N GLY A 136 0.85 7.74 -7.75
CA GLY A 136 -0.22 7.02 -8.43
C GLY A 136 -0.57 7.56 -9.79
N TYR A 137 -1.25 6.71 -10.56
CA TYR A 137 -1.89 7.10 -11.81
C TYR A 137 -3.30 7.62 -11.54
N PRO A 138 -3.78 8.57 -12.34
CA PRO A 138 -5.19 8.96 -12.29
C PRO A 138 -6.05 7.81 -12.81
N ASP A 139 -6.67 7.06 -11.89
CA ASP A 139 -7.77 6.14 -12.21
C ASP A 139 -9.07 6.91 -11.96
N GLU A 140 -9.74 7.32 -13.04
CA GLU A 140 -10.94 8.16 -12.96
C GLU A 140 -12.08 7.44 -12.23
N LEU A 141 -12.26 6.14 -12.50
CA LEU A 141 -13.29 5.35 -11.84
C LEU A 141 -13.00 5.22 -10.33
N ALA A 142 -11.73 4.97 -9.97
CA ALA A 142 -11.33 4.92 -8.56
C ALA A 142 -11.66 6.23 -7.84
N ARG A 143 -11.37 7.38 -8.46
CA ARG A 143 -11.68 8.70 -7.87
C ARG A 143 -13.18 8.93 -7.69
N LYS A 144 -14.01 8.56 -8.69
CA LYS A 144 -15.47 8.66 -8.61
C LYS A 144 -16.02 7.81 -7.45
N LEU A 145 -15.62 6.55 -7.38
CA LEU A 145 -16.05 5.63 -6.32
C LEU A 145 -15.65 6.12 -4.92
N LEU A 146 -14.44 6.64 -4.77
CA LEU A 146 -13.97 7.19 -3.50
C LEU A 146 -14.75 8.45 -3.10
N ALA A 147 -15.04 9.34 -4.05
CA ALA A 147 -15.85 10.54 -3.78
C ALA A 147 -17.29 10.20 -3.33
N GLU A 148 -17.88 9.15 -3.89
CA GLU A 148 -19.23 8.68 -3.51
C GLU A 148 -19.24 7.96 -2.15
N SER A 149 -18.14 7.28 -1.80
CA SER A 149 -18.06 6.43 -0.60
C SER A 149 -17.88 7.18 0.72
N GLY A 150 -17.40 8.42 0.67
CA GLY A 150 -17.01 9.19 1.86
C GLY A 150 -15.69 8.77 2.49
N VAL A 151 -14.93 7.87 1.85
CA VAL A 151 -13.55 7.51 2.28
C VAL A 151 -12.63 8.71 2.10
N GLU A 152 -11.93 9.10 3.16
CA GLU A 152 -10.95 10.18 3.08
C GLU A 152 -9.72 9.72 2.28
N VAL A 153 -9.28 10.54 1.32
CA VAL A 153 -8.13 10.22 0.46
C VAL A 153 -7.09 11.32 0.50
N VAL A 154 -5.86 10.96 0.84
CA VAL A 154 -4.75 11.89 0.99
C VAL A 154 -3.55 11.41 0.17
N LYS A 155 -3.09 12.25 -0.75
CA LYS A 155 -1.76 12.09 -1.35
C LYS A 155 -0.73 12.71 -0.40
N PHE A 156 0.12 11.90 0.19
CA PHE A 156 1.16 12.37 1.10
C PHE A 156 2.29 13.04 0.30
N LYS A 157 2.66 14.22 0.74
CA LYS A 157 3.84 14.93 0.21
C LYS A 157 5.00 14.69 1.17
N GLU A 158 6.04 14.02 0.69
CA GLU A 158 7.28 13.91 1.45
C GLU A 158 7.88 15.32 1.60
N GLU A 159 8.09 15.75 2.83
CA GLU A 159 8.88 16.96 3.07
C GLU A 159 10.29 16.67 2.58
N GLY A 160 10.70 17.35 1.52
CA GLY A 160 12.04 17.21 0.94
C GLY A 160 13.09 17.41 2.04
N ASN A 161 13.95 16.44 2.21
CA ASN A 161 15.18 16.60 3.00
C ASN A 161 15.98 17.75 2.35
N LYS A 162 15.89 18.96 2.96
CA LYS A 162 16.82 20.07 2.66
C LYS A 162 18.13 19.81 3.38
#